data_50a20c434858d02c0ecd48e51156fb1b
#
_entry.id   50a20c434858d02c0ecd48e51156fb1b
#
_cell.length_a   1.000
_cell.length_b   1.000
_cell.length_c   1.000
_cell.angle_alpha   90.00
_cell.angle_beta   90.00
_cell.angle_gamma   90.00
#
_symmetry.space_group_name_H-M   'P 1'
#
loop_
_entity.id
_entity.type
_entity.pdbx_description
1 polymer ?
#
loop_
_entity_poly.entity_id
_entity_poly.type
_entity_poly.pdbx_seq_one_letter_code
_entity_poly.pdbx_strand_id
1 'polypeptide(L)'
;MFKRKIEIHHEEVFEGLGAARQYAEEAQKSKMRYKAFLERLKSLDIKGRYLDVGAGSGVVAGTIAQHYPDVQLTALELSADMAAVGKEHLKDKGVQDQINFVVGDAADEELVHSLGKFDLIYSTYALHHWKNPRKVIDTLMTRLTDKGLLFLHDLRRVWWLYWIPSQSGFFKSIRGAYIRAEVQDILKGLNPEYYEIKNEFPFLLSIIIRKQTI
;
A
#
# COMPACT_ATOMS: atom_id res chain seq x y z
N MET A 1 10.66 -9.57 23.36
CA MET A 1 9.98 -8.96 22.20
C MET A 1 10.11 -9.94 21.02
N PHE A 2 9.02 -10.35 20.41
CA PHE A 2 9.04 -11.26 19.24
C PHE A 2 9.53 -10.48 18.02
N LYS A 3 10.66 -10.96 17.46
CA LYS A 3 11.33 -10.29 16.35
C LYS A 3 10.54 -10.44 15.05
N ARG A 4 10.67 -9.47 14.14
CA ARG A 4 10.15 -9.54 12.78
C ARG A 4 10.77 -10.75 12.07
N LYS A 5 9.94 -11.59 11.45
CA LYS A 5 10.37 -12.68 10.59
C LYS A 5 10.17 -12.26 9.14
N ILE A 6 11.26 -11.90 8.49
CA ILE A 6 11.25 -11.60 7.07
C ILE A 6 11.49 -12.96 6.38
N GLU A 7 10.42 -13.57 5.93
CA GLU A 7 10.53 -14.66 4.99
C GLU A 7 10.71 -14.01 3.62
N ILE A 8 11.89 -14.14 3.02
CA ILE A 8 12.13 -13.67 1.65
C ILE A 8 11.36 -14.66 0.75
N HIS A 9 10.14 -14.31 0.45
CA HIS A 9 9.37 -15.09 -0.50
C HIS A 9 9.71 -14.59 -1.90
N HIS A 10 10.43 -15.42 -2.66
CA HIS A 10 10.46 -15.31 -4.11
C HIS A 10 9.05 -15.45 -4.73
N GLU A 11 8.08 -15.92 -3.93
CA GLU A 11 6.67 -16.11 -4.30
C GLU A 11 5.82 -14.84 -4.23
N GLU A 12 6.36 -13.71 -3.74
CA GLU A 12 5.62 -12.44 -3.62
C GLU A 12 5.61 -11.62 -4.93
N VAL A 13 6.47 -11.94 -5.86
CA VAL A 13 6.27 -11.61 -7.26
C VAL A 13 5.44 -12.76 -7.82
N PHE A 14 4.12 -12.57 -7.89
CA PHE A 14 3.23 -13.57 -8.47
C PHE A 14 3.69 -13.87 -9.89
N GLU A 15 4.43 -14.97 -10.05
CA GLU A 15 4.84 -15.48 -11.34
C GLU A 15 3.73 -16.38 -11.89
N GLY A 16 3.15 -15.94 -12.99
CA GLY A 16 2.11 -16.63 -13.72
C GLY A 16 0.69 -16.07 -13.46
N LEU A 17 0.00 -15.80 -14.56
CA LEU A 17 -1.37 -15.25 -14.58
C LEU A 17 -2.37 -16.06 -13.73
N GLY A 18 -2.18 -17.38 -13.63
CA GLY A 18 -3.05 -18.24 -12.82
C GLY A 18 -3.01 -17.91 -11.34
N ALA A 19 -1.80 -17.79 -10.76
CA ALA A 19 -1.60 -17.42 -9.37
C ALA A 19 -2.08 -15.98 -9.10
N ALA A 20 -1.80 -15.06 -10.02
CA ALA A 20 -2.26 -13.68 -9.93
C ALA A 20 -3.80 -13.58 -9.93
N ARG A 21 -4.50 -14.35 -10.77
CA ARG A 21 -5.97 -14.39 -10.81
C ARG A 21 -6.56 -14.96 -9.52
N GLN A 22 -6.03 -16.08 -9.02
CA GLN A 22 -6.48 -16.66 -7.76
C GLN A 22 -6.35 -15.66 -6.60
N TYR A 23 -5.21 -15.00 -6.48
CA TYR A 23 -5.01 -13.97 -5.47
C TYR A 23 -5.97 -12.78 -5.63
N ALA A 24 -6.19 -12.32 -6.87
CA ALA A 24 -7.12 -11.25 -7.17
C ALA A 24 -8.56 -11.59 -6.75
N GLU A 25 -9.01 -12.82 -7.00
CA GLU A 25 -10.33 -13.29 -6.56
C GLU A 25 -10.45 -13.31 -5.03
N GLU A 26 -9.43 -13.79 -4.33
CA GLU A 26 -9.39 -13.80 -2.87
C GLU A 26 -9.41 -12.37 -2.30
N ALA A 27 -8.65 -11.45 -2.91
CA ALA A 27 -8.63 -10.05 -2.53
C ALA A 27 -10.00 -9.37 -2.74
N GLN A 28 -10.70 -9.69 -3.83
CA GLN A 28 -12.06 -9.20 -4.09
C GLN A 28 -13.08 -9.72 -3.07
N LYS A 29 -13.01 -11.00 -2.69
CA LYS A 29 -13.88 -11.59 -1.68
C LYS A 29 -13.65 -10.97 -0.30
N SER A 30 -12.45 -10.51 -0.03
CA SER A 30 -12.01 -9.97 1.27
C SER A 30 -12.10 -8.44 1.36
N LYS A 31 -13.02 -7.79 0.65
CA LYS A 31 -13.15 -6.31 0.62
C LYS A 31 -13.27 -5.67 2.00
N MET A 32 -13.82 -6.39 2.98
CA MET A 32 -13.94 -5.90 4.36
C MET A 32 -12.60 -5.50 4.98
N ARG A 33 -11.50 -6.09 4.57
CA ARG A 33 -10.16 -5.74 5.09
C ARG A 33 -9.73 -4.32 4.73
N TYR A 34 -10.26 -3.76 3.64
CA TYR A 34 -9.94 -2.39 3.21
C TYR A 34 -10.89 -1.34 3.79
N LYS A 35 -11.93 -1.75 4.53
CA LYS A 35 -12.96 -0.85 5.06
C LYS A 35 -12.37 0.27 5.91
N ALA A 36 -11.52 -0.07 6.87
CA ALA A 36 -10.89 0.91 7.76
C ALA A 36 -10.04 1.93 6.99
N PHE A 37 -9.27 1.47 5.98
CA PHE A 37 -8.52 2.33 5.10
C PHE A 37 -9.44 3.30 4.32
N LEU A 38 -10.49 2.78 3.68
CA LEU A 38 -11.41 3.57 2.86
C LEU A 38 -12.20 4.59 3.70
N GLU A 39 -12.62 4.23 4.91
CA GLU A 39 -13.26 5.15 5.85
C GLU A 39 -12.32 6.28 6.27
N ARG A 40 -11.05 5.94 6.56
CA ARG A 40 -10.05 6.94 6.90
C ARG A 40 -9.74 7.83 5.69
N LEU A 41 -9.58 7.26 4.50
CA LEU A 41 -9.38 8.00 3.26
C LEU A 41 -10.51 9.03 3.03
N LYS A 42 -11.76 8.59 3.17
CA LYS A 42 -12.92 9.48 3.07
C LYS A 42 -12.85 10.66 4.04
N SER A 43 -12.39 10.43 5.26
CA SER A 43 -12.26 11.49 6.27
C SER A 43 -11.15 12.52 5.97
N LEU A 44 -10.21 12.19 5.09
CA LEU A 44 -9.12 13.07 4.70
C LEU A 44 -9.54 14.05 3.59
N ASP A 45 -10.61 13.75 2.86
CA ASP A 45 -11.22 14.57 1.77
C ASP A 45 -10.18 15.14 0.78
N ILE A 46 -9.20 14.32 0.39
CA ILE A 46 -8.17 14.72 -0.56
C ILE A 46 -8.73 14.60 -1.96
N LYS A 47 -8.42 15.58 -2.80
CA LYS A 47 -8.80 15.61 -4.22
C LYS A 47 -7.54 15.69 -5.07
N GLY A 48 -7.65 15.31 -6.35
CA GLY A 48 -6.59 15.46 -7.31
C GLY A 48 -5.97 14.14 -7.75
N ARG A 49 -4.65 14.05 -7.76
CA ARG A 49 -3.90 12.91 -8.29
C ARG A 49 -3.47 11.96 -7.17
N TYR A 50 -3.74 10.68 -7.37
CA TYR A 50 -3.39 9.63 -6.41
C TYR A 50 -2.35 8.67 -6.99
N LEU A 51 -1.48 8.15 -6.12
CA LEU A 51 -0.57 7.04 -6.42
C LEU A 51 -0.85 5.89 -5.44
N ASP A 52 -1.22 4.73 -5.97
CA ASP A 52 -1.32 3.46 -5.25
C ASP A 52 -0.01 2.70 -5.38
N VAL A 53 0.71 2.46 -4.29
CA VAL A 53 2.01 1.79 -4.28
C VAL A 53 1.86 0.35 -3.80
N GLY A 54 2.16 -0.61 -4.68
CA GLY A 54 1.86 -2.02 -4.47
C GLY A 54 0.37 -2.28 -4.70
N ALA A 55 -0.15 -1.81 -5.84
CA ALA A 55 -1.58 -1.79 -6.15
C ALA A 55 -2.20 -3.19 -6.29
N GLY A 56 -1.38 -4.23 -6.47
CA GLY A 56 -1.84 -5.60 -6.69
C GLY A 56 -2.78 -5.67 -7.89
N SER A 57 -3.90 -6.34 -7.72
CA SER A 57 -4.94 -6.47 -8.74
C SER A 57 -5.89 -5.25 -8.81
N GLY A 58 -5.51 -4.10 -8.25
CA GLY A 58 -6.26 -2.85 -8.34
C GLY A 58 -7.60 -2.84 -7.61
N VAL A 59 -7.83 -3.71 -6.63
CA VAL A 59 -9.10 -3.78 -5.89
C VAL A 59 -9.38 -2.47 -5.16
N VAL A 60 -8.37 -1.91 -4.49
CA VAL A 60 -8.48 -0.64 -3.76
C VAL A 60 -8.61 0.51 -4.73
N ALA A 61 -7.72 0.58 -5.74
CA ALA A 61 -7.74 1.60 -6.78
C ALA A 61 -9.11 1.67 -7.49
N GLY A 62 -9.65 0.52 -7.92
CA GLY A 62 -10.96 0.45 -8.56
C GLY A 62 -12.11 0.85 -7.64
N THR A 63 -12.01 0.56 -6.34
CA THR A 63 -13.00 1.00 -5.36
C THR A 63 -12.96 2.51 -5.17
N ILE A 64 -11.77 3.10 -5.11
CA ILE A 64 -11.59 4.56 -5.00
C ILE A 64 -12.15 5.24 -6.26
N ALA A 65 -11.78 4.78 -7.46
CA ALA A 65 -12.26 5.36 -8.71
C ALA A 65 -13.80 5.34 -8.85
N GLN A 66 -14.45 4.28 -8.40
CA GLN A 66 -15.91 4.20 -8.37
C GLN A 66 -16.58 5.24 -7.44
N HIS A 67 -15.92 5.60 -6.34
CA HIS A 67 -16.47 6.55 -5.36
C HIS A 67 -16.04 8.01 -5.61
N TYR A 68 -14.94 8.20 -6.34
CA TYR A 68 -14.33 9.50 -6.61
C TYR A 68 -14.06 9.65 -8.11
N PRO A 69 -15.09 9.96 -8.93
CA PRO A 69 -14.98 9.97 -10.39
C PRO A 69 -13.99 11.02 -10.92
N ASP A 70 -13.68 12.06 -10.16
CA ASP A 70 -12.75 13.13 -10.55
C ASP A 70 -11.28 12.83 -10.20
N VAL A 71 -11.00 11.71 -9.50
CA VAL A 71 -9.65 11.32 -9.11
C VAL A 71 -8.93 10.66 -10.27
N GLN A 72 -7.72 11.13 -10.57
CA GLN A 72 -6.77 10.46 -11.46
C GLN A 72 -5.82 9.60 -10.65
N LEU A 73 -5.77 8.32 -10.93
CA LEU A 73 -5.02 7.36 -10.15
C LEU A 73 -3.93 6.69 -10.98
N THR A 74 -2.70 6.67 -10.45
CA THR A 74 -1.63 5.82 -10.94
C THR A 74 -1.49 4.64 -10.00
N ALA A 75 -1.50 3.42 -10.55
CA ALA A 75 -1.35 2.16 -9.82
C ALA A 75 0.04 1.60 -10.14
N LEU A 76 0.98 1.69 -9.20
CA LEU A 76 2.33 1.15 -9.32
C LEU A 76 2.35 -0.25 -8.72
N GLU A 77 2.70 -1.24 -9.55
CA GLU A 77 2.72 -2.66 -9.16
C GLU A 77 3.99 -3.34 -9.67
N LEU A 78 4.64 -4.10 -8.80
CA LEU A 78 5.90 -4.79 -9.13
C LEU A 78 5.69 -5.95 -10.10
N SER A 79 4.60 -6.72 -9.94
CA SER A 79 4.29 -7.88 -10.78
C SER A 79 3.55 -7.46 -12.04
N ALA A 80 4.14 -7.76 -13.21
CA ALA A 80 3.49 -7.55 -14.51
C ALA A 80 2.20 -8.37 -14.65
N ASP A 81 2.19 -9.62 -14.14
CA ASP A 81 1.02 -10.50 -14.18
C ASP A 81 -0.12 -9.95 -13.31
N MET A 82 0.22 -9.44 -12.12
CA MET A 82 -0.76 -8.83 -11.23
C MET A 82 -1.34 -7.54 -11.84
N ALA A 83 -0.50 -6.71 -12.46
CA ALA A 83 -0.95 -5.51 -13.17
C ALA A 83 -1.84 -5.85 -14.38
N ALA A 84 -1.54 -6.94 -15.11
CA ALA A 84 -2.38 -7.40 -16.21
C ALA A 84 -3.77 -7.82 -15.72
N VAL A 85 -3.83 -8.63 -14.65
CA VAL A 85 -5.11 -9.02 -14.00
C VAL A 85 -5.84 -7.79 -13.45
N GLY A 86 -5.10 -6.84 -12.90
CA GLY A 86 -5.65 -5.57 -12.42
C GLY A 86 -6.34 -4.76 -13.53
N LYS A 87 -5.70 -4.64 -14.70
CA LYS A 87 -6.28 -3.95 -15.87
C LYS A 87 -7.59 -4.62 -16.33
N GLU A 88 -7.65 -5.96 -16.38
CA GLU A 88 -8.87 -6.70 -16.69
C GLU A 88 -9.97 -6.36 -15.67
N HIS A 89 -9.65 -6.45 -14.39
CA HIS A 89 -10.58 -6.16 -13.31
C HIS A 89 -11.13 -4.72 -13.34
N LEU A 90 -10.30 -3.73 -13.67
CA LEU A 90 -10.75 -2.34 -13.78
C LEU A 90 -11.67 -2.11 -14.98
N LYS A 91 -11.41 -2.83 -16.08
CA LYS A 91 -12.27 -2.81 -17.27
C LYS A 91 -13.66 -3.36 -16.94
N ASP A 92 -13.74 -4.47 -16.21
CA ASP A 92 -15.02 -5.07 -15.78
C ASP A 92 -15.81 -4.13 -14.86
N LYS A 93 -15.13 -3.23 -14.16
CA LYS A 93 -15.74 -2.20 -13.31
C LYS A 93 -16.08 -0.89 -14.04
N GLY A 94 -15.65 -0.74 -15.29
CA GLY A 94 -15.86 0.48 -16.07
C GLY A 94 -15.08 1.71 -15.56
N VAL A 95 -13.93 1.49 -14.89
CA VAL A 95 -13.09 2.58 -14.32
C VAL A 95 -11.67 2.59 -14.87
N GLN A 96 -11.42 1.83 -15.94
CA GLN A 96 -10.09 1.70 -16.55
C GLN A 96 -9.49 3.02 -17.04
N ASP A 97 -10.33 3.97 -17.44
CA ASP A 97 -9.88 5.27 -17.99
C ASP A 97 -9.40 6.25 -16.90
N GLN A 98 -9.73 5.98 -15.63
CA GLN A 98 -9.30 6.78 -14.48
C GLN A 98 -8.00 6.28 -13.87
N ILE A 99 -7.55 5.06 -14.22
CA ILE A 99 -6.45 4.38 -13.55
C ILE A 99 -5.38 3.98 -14.55
N ASN A 100 -4.18 4.53 -14.38
CA ASN A 100 -3.01 4.15 -15.16
C ASN A 100 -2.15 3.13 -14.39
N PHE A 101 -2.06 1.88 -14.85
CA PHE A 101 -1.15 0.88 -14.30
C PHE A 101 0.26 1.06 -14.83
N VAL A 102 1.22 1.20 -13.91
CA VAL A 102 2.66 1.21 -14.17
C VAL A 102 3.28 -0.03 -13.51
N VAL A 103 4.05 -0.79 -14.29
CA VAL A 103 4.81 -1.94 -13.75
C VAL A 103 6.19 -1.46 -13.34
N GLY A 104 6.56 -1.71 -12.08
CA GLY A 104 7.88 -1.35 -11.57
C GLY A 104 8.00 -1.39 -10.06
N ASP A 105 9.24 -1.24 -9.60
CA ASP A 105 9.58 -1.26 -8.18
C ASP A 105 9.46 0.15 -7.57
N ALA A 106 8.78 0.27 -6.44
CA ALA A 106 8.71 1.52 -5.68
C ALA A 106 10.08 1.95 -5.09
N ALA A 107 11.06 1.07 -5.08
CA ALA A 107 12.45 1.37 -4.71
C ALA A 107 13.28 1.96 -5.87
N ASP A 108 12.75 1.93 -7.10
CA ASP A 108 13.35 2.58 -8.27
C ASP A 108 13.01 4.08 -8.25
N GLU A 109 13.99 4.88 -7.82
CA GLU A 109 13.82 6.33 -7.66
C GLU A 109 13.56 7.02 -9.00
N GLU A 110 14.21 6.60 -10.08
CA GLU A 110 14.06 7.23 -11.40
C GLU A 110 12.64 7.00 -11.93
N LEU A 111 12.15 5.77 -11.82
CA LEU A 111 10.78 5.43 -12.17
C LEU A 111 9.78 6.27 -11.34
N VAL A 112 9.90 6.24 -10.01
CA VAL A 112 8.99 6.97 -9.12
C VAL A 112 9.04 8.47 -9.40
N HIS A 113 10.21 9.02 -9.72
CA HIS A 113 10.36 10.43 -10.10
C HIS A 113 9.66 10.76 -11.42
N SER A 114 9.65 9.84 -12.38
CA SER A 114 8.98 10.04 -13.68
C SER A 114 7.45 10.10 -13.59
N LEU A 115 6.85 9.56 -12.53
CA LEU A 115 5.40 9.53 -12.34
C LEU A 115 4.78 10.92 -12.02
N GLY A 116 5.61 11.90 -11.65
CA GLY A 116 5.18 13.27 -11.35
C GLY A 116 4.86 13.51 -9.88
N LYS A 117 3.88 14.37 -9.59
CA LYS A 117 3.47 14.77 -8.24
C LYS A 117 2.06 14.31 -7.94
N PHE A 118 1.79 14.04 -6.65
CA PHE A 118 0.53 13.49 -6.17
C PHE A 118 0.02 14.24 -4.93
N ASP A 119 -1.28 14.37 -4.83
CA ASP A 119 -1.96 14.93 -3.66
C ASP A 119 -2.14 13.86 -2.57
N LEU A 120 -2.29 12.61 -3.00
CA LEU A 120 -2.27 11.45 -2.13
C LEU A 120 -1.36 10.37 -2.71
N ILE A 121 -0.42 9.88 -1.91
CA ILE A 121 0.26 8.62 -2.15
C ILE A 121 -0.21 7.65 -1.06
N TYR A 122 -0.66 6.47 -1.46
CA TYR A 122 -1.05 5.47 -0.48
C TYR A 122 -0.49 4.09 -0.81
N SER A 123 -0.44 3.24 0.20
CA SER A 123 -0.10 1.83 0.06
C SER A 123 -0.92 1.02 1.04
N THR A 124 -1.46 -0.10 0.58
CA THR A 124 -2.23 -1.02 1.43
C THR A 124 -1.62 -2.40 1.40
N TYR A 125 -1.26 -2.93 2.58
CA TYR A 125 -0.70 -4.28 2.76
C TYR A 125 0.58 -4.55 1.97
N ALA A 126 1.42 -3.53 1.70
CA ALA A 126 2.67 -3.69 0.97
C ALA A 126 3.92 -3.23 1.75
N LEU A 127 3.79 -2.35 2.75
CA LEU A 127 4.92 -1.82 3.52
C LEU A 127 5.81 -2.94 4.12
N HIS A 128 5.21 -4.03 4.58
CA HIS A 128 5.95 -5.13 5.20
C HIS A 128 6.80 -5.94 4.21
N HIS A 129 6.60 -5.78 2.92
CA HIS A 129 7.41 -6.36 1.85
C HIS A 129 8.60 -5.48 1.45
N TRP A 130 8.60 -4.19 1.77
CA TRP A 130 9.67 -3.31 1.34
C TRP A 130 10.99 -3.65 2.03
N LYS A 131 12.04 -3.91 1.23
CA LYS A 131 13.38 -4.23 1.74
C LYS A 131 14.00 -3.05 2.50
N ASN A 132 13.82 -1.84 1.99
CA ASN A 132 14.28 -0.60 2.61
C ASN A 132 13.12 0.41 2.69
N PRO A 133 12.22 0.26 3.68
CA PRO A 133 11.03 1.09 3.78
C PRO A 133 11.36 2.57 3.97
N ARG A 134 12.47 2.90 4.66
CA ARG A 134 12.89 4.30 4.84
C ARG A 134 13.19 4.96 3.50
N LYS A 135 13.99 4.30 2.65
CA LYS A 135 14.34 4.82 1.32
C LYS A 135 13.09 5.02 0.46
N VAL A 136 12.19 4.03 0.43
CA VAL A 136 10.93 4.13 -0.34
C VAL A 136 10.09 5.30 0.17
N ILE A 137 9.91 5.43 1.49
CA ILE A 137 9.16 6.54 2.08
C ILE A 137 9.78 7.89 1.69
N ASP A 138 11.10 8.04 1.83
CA ASP A 138 11.79 9.29 1.49
C ASP A 138 11.59 9.65 0.02
N THR A 139 11.71 8.68 -0.90
CA THR A 139 11.46 8.87 -2.33
C THR A 139 10.00 9.29 -2.60
N LEU A 140 9.02 8.58 -2.02
CA LEU A 140 7.60 8.89 -2.17
C LEU A 140 7.26 10.29 -1.63
N MET A 141 7.84 10.69 -0.49
CA MET A 141 7.65 12.02 0.09
C MET A 141 8.10 13.15 -0.86
N THR A 142 9.13 12.91 -1.68
CA THR A 142 9.55 13.88 -2.70
C THR A 142 8.49 14.06 -3.80
N ARG A 143 7.59 13.11 -3.98
CA ARG A 143 6.53 13.14 -5.02
C ARG A 143 5.21 13.71 -4.52
N LEU A 144 5.11 14.12 -3.28
CA LEU A 144 3.93 14.83 -2.79
C LEU A 144 3.88 16.27 -3.31
N THR A 145 2.68 16.75 -3.59
CA THR A 145 2.39 18.19 -3.71
C THR A 145 2.57 18.87 -2.34
N ASP A 146 2.55 20.19 -2.27
CA ASP A 146 2.82 20.90 -1.00
C ASP A 146 1.79 20.61 0.10
N LYS A 147 0.57 20.27 -0.29
CA LYS A 147 -0.50 19.85 0.64
C LYS A 147 -0.73 18.34 0.64
N GLY A 148 0.09 17.61 -0.11
CA GLY A 148 -0.05 16.16 -0.26
C GLY A 148 0.33 15.39 1.00
N LEU A 149 -0.16 14.16 1.07
CA LEU A 149 0.19 13.25 2.16
C LEU A 149 0.47 11.84 1.65
N LEU A 150 1.27 11.12 2.43
CA LEU A 150 1.51 9.69 2.28
C LEU A 150 0.70 8.93 3.34
N PHE A 151 -0.14 7.99 2.90
CA PHE A 151 -0.95 7.14 3.77
C PHE A 151 -0.60 5.67 3.59
N LEU A 152 0.07 5.09 4.57
CA LEU A 152 0.41 3.67 4.61
C LEU A 152 -0.56 2.95 5.55
N HIS A 153 -1.18 1.89 5.06
CA HIS A 153 -2.10 1.06 5.83
C HIS A 153 -1.70 -0.40 5.69
N ASP A 154 -1.29 -1.02 6.79
CA ASP A 154 -0.69 -2.35 6.74
C ASP A 154 -1.07 -3.21 7.93
N LEU A 155 -0.71 -4.48 7.85
CA LEU A 155 -0.77 -5.40 8.98
C LEU A 155 0.16 -4.90 10.09
N ARG A 156 -0.19 -5.28 11.30
CA ARG A 156 0.60 -5.07 12.50
C ARG A 156 0.91 -6.40 13.16
N ARG A 157 2.18 -6.65 13.45
CA ARG A 157 2.60 -7.83 14.18
C ARG A 157 2.01 -7.80 15.59
N VAL A 158 1.19 -8.83 15.92
CA VAL A 158 0.55 -9.01 17.20
C VAL A 158 0.94 -10.34 17.82
N TRP A 159 1.21 -10.36 19.15
CA TRP A 159 1.77 -11.53 19.81
C TRP A 159 0.84 -12.76 19.76
N TRP A 160 -0.45 -12.56 19.84
CA TRP A 160 -1.43 -13.65 19.86
C TRP A 160 -1.65 -14.33 18.49
N LEU A 161 -1.31 -13.69 17.36
CA LEU A 161 -1.26 -14.30 16.05
C LEU A 161 0.14 -14.81 15.67
N TYR A 162 1.18 -14.21 16.23
CA TYR A 162 2.56 -14.52 15.90
C TYR A 162 2.92 -15.99 16.15
N TRP A 163 2.39 -16.58 17.24
CA TRP A 163 2.71 -17.94 17.68
C TRP A 163 1.79 -19.01 17.09
N ILE A 164 0.79 -18.65 16.29
CA ILE A 164 -0.08 -19.62 15.64
C ILE A 164 0.73 -20.41 14.61
N PRO A 165 0.81 -21.74 14.68
CA PRO A 165 1.62 -22.58 13.79
C PRO A 165 0.92 -22.75 12.44
N SER A 166 0.81 -21.67 11.65
CA SER A 166 0.23 -21.67 10.32
C SER A 166 1.22 -21.20 9.27
N GLN A 167 1.21 -21.85 8.12
CA GLN A 167 2.02 -21.51 6.95
C GLN A 167 1.25 -20.65 5.92
N SER A 168 0.00 -20.26 6.20
CA SER A 168 -0.74 -19.41 5.27
C SER A 168 -0.09 -18.04 5.09
N GLY A 169 -0.24 -17.43 3.92
CA GLY A 169 0.31 -16.12 3.58
C GLY A 169 -0.06 -15.05 4.60
N PHE A 170 -1.30 -15.05 5.11
CA PHE A 170 -1.74 -14.12 6.15
C PHE A 170 -0.88 -14.17 7.42
N PHE A 171 -0.63 -15.38 7.98
CA PHE A 171 0.18 -15.50 9.19
C PHE A 171 1.67 -15.20 8.93
N LYS A 172 2.17 -15.49 7.74
CA LYS A 172 3.51 -15.09 7.30
C LYS A 172 3.62 -13.57 7.28
N SER A 173 2.67 -12.88 6.63
CA SER A 173 2.60 -11.42 6.59
C SER A 173 2.47 -10.80 8.00
N ILE A 174 1.64 -11.35 8.90
CA ILE A 174 1.58 -10.91 10.31
C ILE A 174 2.95 -11.00 10.98
N ARG A 175 3.69 -12.10 10.78
CA ARG A 175 5.03 -12.25 11.35
C ARG A 175 6.06 -11.29 10.75
N GLY A 176 5.89 -10.95 9.47
CA GLY A 176 6.70 -9.98 8.74
C GLY A 176 6.32 -8.51 8.97
N ALA A 177 5.12 -8.25 9.50
CA ALA A 177 4.60 -6.90 9.69
C ALA A 177 5.38 -6.09 10.74
N TYR A 178 5.34 -4.77 10.61
CA TYR A 178 5.94 -3.85 11.58
C TYR A 178 5.04 -3.65 12.81
N ILE A 179 5.66 -3.33 13.94
CA ILE A 179 4.99 -2.75 15.11
C ILE A 179 5.23 -1.24 15.14
N ARG A 180 4.43 -0.52 15.92
CA ARG A 180 4.52 0.96 16.04
C ARG A 180 5.94 1.45 16.33
N ALA A 181 6.66 0.81 17.25
CA ALA A 181 8.01 1.21 17.63
C ALA A 181 9.00 1.08 16.46
N GLU A 182 8.92 0.00 15.68
CA GLU A 182 9.76 -0.19 14.50
C GLU A 182 9.45 0.85 13.41
N VAL A 183 8.17 1.24 13.25
CA VAL A 183 7.81 2.33 12.35
C VAL A 183 8.35 3.67 12.83
N GLN A 184 8.33 3.93 14.14
CA GLN A 184 8.96 5.13 14.72
C GLN A 184 10.46 5.17 14.43
N ASP A 185 11.14 4.02 14.48
CA ASP A 185 12.56 3.93 14.11
C ASP A 185 12.77 4.20 12.61
N ILE A 186 11.90 3.68 11.74
CA ILE A 186 11.92 3.97 10.29
C ILE A 186 11.76 5.48 10.04
N LEU A 187 10.86 6.15 10.76
CA LEU A 187 10.57 7.57 10.60
C LEU A 187 11.51 8.48 11.40
N LYS A 188 12.53 7.94 12.07
CA LYS A 188 13.47 8.72 12.85
C LYS A 188 14.12 9.84 12.01
N GLY A 189 14.09 11.06 12.57
CA GLY A 189 14.58 12.28 11.89
C GLY A 189 13.48 13.07 11.17
N LEU A 190 12.27 12.52 10.99
CA LEU A 190 11.11 13.34 10.63
C LEU A 190 10.56 14.03 11.88
N ASN A 191 10.10 15.27 11.74
CA ASN A 191 9.45 15.97 12.83
C ASN A 191 8.13 15.26 13.19
N PRO A 192 7.91 14.85 14.46
CA PRO A 192 6.71 14.13 14.89
C PRO A 192 5.39 14.85 14.63
N GLU A 193 5.37 16.15 14.45
CA GLU A 193 4.17 16.92 14.13
C GLU A 193 3.64 16.62 12.72
N TYR A 194 4.48 16.10 11.83
CA TYR A 194 4.13 15.82 10.45
C TYR A 194 3.73 14.35 10.18
N TYR A 195 3.72 13.50 11.22
CA TYR A 195 3.23 12.15 11.05
C TYR A 195 2.36 11.66 12.20
N GLU A 196 1.41 10.80 11.86
CA GLU A 196 0.55 10.09 12.79
C GLU A 196 0.74 8.58 12.60
N ILE A 197 0.92 7.83 13.68
CA ILE A 197 0.94 6.36 13.68
C ILE A 197 -0.18 5.88 14.58
N LYS A 198 -1.13 5.11 14.03
CA LYS A 198 -2.28 4.58 14.75
C LYS A 198 -2.33 3.06 14.66
N ASN A 199 -2.38 2.41 15.82
CA ASN A 199 -2.75 0.99 15.86
C ASN A 199 -4.25 0.87 15.69
N GLU A 200 -4.69 0.02 14.77
CA GLU A 200 -6.10 -0.26 14.55
C GLU A 200 -6.39 -1.72 14.91
N PHE A 201 -7.47 -1.91 15.64
CA PHE A 201 -7.90 -3.25 16.05
C PHE A 201 -8.44 -4.03 14.83
N PRO A 202 -8.14 -5.34 14.72
CA PRO A 202 -7.39 -6.14 15.69
C PRO A 202 -5.88 -6.19 15.42
N PHE A 203 -5.41 -6.02 14.19
CA PHE A 203 -4.01 -6.23 13.80
C PHE A 203 -3.58 -5.33 12.62
N LEU A 204 -4.07 -4.11 12.60
CA LEU A 204 -3.72 -3.15 11.55
C LEU A 204 -2.91 -1.98 12.10
N LEU A 205 -2.22 -1.29 11.22
CA LEU A 205 -1.41 -0.11 11.48
C LEU A 205 -1.65 0.90 10.36
N SER A 206 -2.00 2.11 10.73
CA SER A 206 -2.12 3.24 9.82
C SER A 206 -1.03 4.28 10.11
N ILE A 207 -0.39 4.77 9.07
CA ILE A 207 0.66 5.78 9.13
C ILE A 207 0.29 6.87 8.13
N ILE A 208 0.14 8.10 8.60
CA ILE A 208 -0.08 9.26 7.75
C ILE A 208 1.12 10.18 7.92
N ILE A 209 1.75 10.58 6.81
CA ILE A 209 2.88 11.50 6.80
C ILE A 209 2.52 12.67 5.89
N ARG A 210 2.59 13.88 6.40
CA ARG A 210 2.36 15.12 5.65
C ARG A 210 3.67 15.70 5.16
N LYS A 211 3.65 16.32 4.00
CA LYS A 211 4.81 17.03 3.51
C LYS A 211 5.15 18.19 4.47
N GLN A 212 6.41 18.28 4.86
CA GLN A 212 6.90 19.44 5.57
C GLN A 212 7.01 20.60 4.57
N THR A 213 6.28 21.67 4.81
CA THR A 213 6.48 22.93 4.07
C THR A 213 7.68 23.63 4.73
N ILE A 214 8.73 23.85 3.95
CA ILE A 214 9.92 24.63 4.36
C ILE A 214 9.55 26.10 4.35
#